data_63b84fa889e352022edfa74f9c29873b
#
_entry.id   63b84fa889e352022edfa74f9c29873b
#
_cell.length_a   1.000
_cell.length_b   1.000
_cell.length_c   1.000
_cell.angle_alpha   90.00
_cell.angle_beta   90.00
_cell.angle_gamma   90.00
#
_symmetry.space_group_name_H-M   'P 1'
#
loop_
_entity.id
_entity.type
_entity.pdbx_description
1 polymer ?
#
loop_
_entity_poly.entity_id
_entity_poly.type
_entity_poly.pdbx_seq_one_letter_code
_entity_poly.pdbx_strand_id
1 'polypeptide(L)'
;MIFPSLDRVKAIAPGYDIVPVYMEILSDVRTPISVLKALKQVSSHTYLLESADNSNHWGRYSFLGYDPKIELFCKNHKMTIKDGTTRTFECSDPAAEIRNILSQYKSPRLEELPTFTGGFVGYFACEYIRYIESTLDFPTPDDDSAMVNDVDLMLFDKVIAFDHYKNKIYLIANISTNDLERNYNKAELELKALADLVVNGKEADVPKGILKTEFTSEFTKDEFEAVVKKTQHYIKEGDIFQCVVSNRREAEFDGSLLNAYRVLRTLNPSPYMFYLSGGDVELTGASPETLVKLTDGKMYTFPIAGTMRRGKTEAEDLAIEEKLINDEKELAEHNMLVDLGRNDLGKIAKFGSVQVEALHMLQRFSHVIHITSTVSGDIQDGKDALDAIGATLPAGTLSGAPKIRAIEILHELEKSPRGVYGGAVGYIDFSGNMDVCIGIRMAMNKGGKVYVRAGAGIVRDSVPTSEYNETLIKGQSMISAITDAQEVE
;
A
#
# COMPACT_ATOMS: atom_id res chain seq x y z
N MET A 1 23.28 -23.77 -3.47
CA MET A 1 24.37 -22.94 -2.92
C MET A 1 23.72 -21.68 -2.39
N ILE A 2 24.10 -21.23 -1.20
CA ILE A 2 23.60 -19.98 -0.62
C ILE A 2 24.66 -18.88 -0.72
N PHE A 3 24.20 -17.65 -0.79
CA PHE A 3 25.00 -16.42 -0.92
C PHE A 3 24.60 -15.43 0.18
N PRO A 4 25.49 -14.55 0.63
CA PRO A 4 26.95 -14.64 0.42
C PRO A 4 27.56 -15.88 1.10
N SER A 5 28.83 -16.21 0.80
CA SER A 5 29.55 -17.28 1.52
C SER A 5 29.66 -16.96 3.01
N LEU A 6 29.83 -17.98 3.86
CA LEU A 6 29.95 -17.78 5.31
C LEU A 6 31.06 -16.79 5.67
N ASP A 7 32.23 -16.85 4.98
CA ASP A 7 33.33 -15.91 5.23
C ASP A 7 32.96 -14.47 4.90
N ARG A 8 32.23 -14.23 3.79
CA ARG A 8 31.72 -12.90 3.45
C ARG A 8 30.67 -12.43 4.46
N VAL A 9 29.78 -13.32 4.92
CA VAL A 9 28.81 -13.00 5.97
C VAL A 9 29.51 -12.61 7.26
N LYS A 10 30.56 -13.37 7.70
CA LYS A 10 31.37 -13.02 8.87
C LYS A 10 32.05 -11.65 8.75
N ALA A 11 32.43 -11.26 7.52
CA ALA A 11 33.06 -9.94 7.28
C ALA A 11 32.03 -8.79 7.30
N ILE A 12 30.78 -9.04 6.91
CA ILE A 12 29.68 -8.04 6.86
C ILE A 12 29.01 -7.87 8.23
N ALA A 13 28.88 -8.96 9.00
CA ALA A 13 28.10 -9.02 10.23
C ALA A 13 28.44 -7.97 11.32
N PRO A 14 29.71 -7.50 11.50
CA PRO A 14 30.01 -6.53 12.55
C PRO A 14 29.18 -5.25 12.46
N GLY A 15 28.45 -4.94 13.55
CA GLY A 15 27.60 -3.74 13.64
C GLY A 15 26.14 -3.94 13.17
N TYR A 16 25.77 -5.18 12.83
CA TYR A 16 24.41 -5.57 12.46
C TYR A 16 23.87 -6.69 13.36
N ASP A 17 22.57 -6.73 13.55
CA ASP A 17 21.88 -7.76 14.34
C ASP A 17 21.54 -8.99 13.50
N ILE A 18 21.24 -8.73 12.21
CA ILE A 18 20.92 -9.74 11.21
C ILE A 18 21.70 -9.47 9.92
N VAL A 19 21.86 -10.52 9.10
CA VAL A 19 22.41 -10.44 7.75
C VAL A 19 21.52 -11.24 6.80
N PRO A 20 21.11 -10.70 5.64
CA PRO A 20 20.38 -11.46 4.64
C PRO A 20 21.32 -12.48 3.95
N VAL A 21 20.85 -13.72 3.88
CA VAL A 21 21.45 -14.77 3.06
C VAL A 21 20.40 -15.26 2.08
N TYR A 22 20.80 -15.71 0.89
CA TYR A 22 19.85 -16.04 -0.15
C TYR A 22 20.29 -17.20 -1.04
N MET A 23 19.30 -17.79 -1.69
CA MET A 23 19.44 -18.76 -2.76
C MET A 23 18.75 -18.23 -4.01
N GLU A 24 19.34 -18.46 -5.18
CA GLU A 24 18.73 -18.14 -6.46
C GLU A 24 18.19 -19.40 -7.14
N ILE A 25 16.99 -19.30 -7.70
CA ILE A 25 16.42 -20.30 -8.62
C ILE A 25 15.89 -19.59 -9.87
N LEU A 26 15.68 -20.32 -10.98
CA LEU A 26 15.09 -19.75 -12.19
C LEU A 26 13.59 -19.52 -11.99
N SER A 27 13.06 -18.45 -12.60
CA SER A 27 11.64 -18.06 -12.45
C SER A 27 10.70 -18.75 -13.45
N ASP A 28 11.22 -19.65 -14.29
CA ASP A 28 10.44 -20.42 -15.27
C ASP A 28 9.68 -21.61 -14.66
N VAL A 29 9.88 -21.86 -13.36
CA VAL A 29 9.26 -22.98 -12.64
C VAL A 29 7.80 -22.71 -12.25
N ARG A 30 7.49 -21.51 -11.79
CA ARG A 30 6.14 -21.10 -11.33
C ARG A 30 5.92 -19.59 -11.44
N THR A 31 4.64 -19.20 -11.48
CA THR A 31 4.22 -17.79 -11.38
C THR A 31 4.10 -17.33 -9.91
N PRO A 32 4.16 -16.03 -9.61
CA PRO A 32 3.91 -15.51 -8.26
C PRO A 32 2.57 -15.99 -7.66
N ILE A 33 1.50 -16.07 -8.46
CA ILE A 33 0.19 -16.58 -8.01
C ILE A 33 0.25 -18.06 -7.62
N SER A 34 0.91 -18.88 -8.42
CA SER A 34 1.08 -20.33 -8.13
C SER A 34 1.88 -20.53 -6.84
N VAL A 35 2.95 -19.74 -6.65
CA VAL A 35 3.72 -19.75 -5.39
C VAL A 35 2.86 -19.27 -4.22
N LEU A 36 2.10 -18.19 -4.36
CA LEU A 36 1.19 -17.72 -3.31
C LEU A 36 0.20 -18.80 -2.87
N LYS A 37 -0.39 -19.52 -3.82
CA LYS A 37 -1.27 -20.66 -3.50
C LYS A 37 -0.53 -21.77 -2.74
N ALA A 38 0.73 -22.05 -3.08
CA ALA A 38 1.53 -23.03 -2.34
C ALA A 38 1.83 -22.54 -0.90
N LEU A 39 2.12 -21.25 -0.72
CA LEU A 39 2.31 -20.65 0.60
C LEU A 39 1.03 -20.70 1.45
N LYS A 40 -0.14 -20.48 0.85
CA LYS A 40 -1.44 -20.57 1.55
C LYS A 40 -1.77 -21.99 2.02
N GLN A 41 -1.12 -23.02 1.49
CA GLN A 41 -1.25 -24.39 1.99
C GLN A 41 -0.59 -24.56 3.36
N VAL A 42 0.43 -23.76 3.67
CA VAL A 42 1.26 -23.91 4.89
C VAL A 42 1.09 -22.76 5.89
N SER A 43 0.46 -21.65 5.46
CA SER A 43 0.22 -20.48 6.32
C SER A 43 -1.08 -19.76 5.95
N SER A 44 -1.83 -19.33 6.96
CA SER A 44 -2.98 -18.43 6.78
C SER A 44 -2.56 -16.98 6.56
N HIS A 45 -1.34 -16.63 6.96
CA HIS A 45 -0.76 -15.29 6.82
C HIS A 45 0.17 -15.29 5.61
N THR A 46 -0.26 -14.63 4.55
CA THR A 46 0.51 -14.52 3.31
C THR A 46 0.33 -13.14 2.68
N TYR A 47 1.35 -12.72 1.93
CA TYR A 47 1.22 -11.53 1.09
C TYR A 47 1.83 -11.74 -0.29
N LEU A 48 1.35 -10.92 -1.22
CA LEU A 48 1.94 -10.71 -2.54
C LEU A 48 1.89 -9.20 -2.83
N LEU A 49 3.07 -8.62 -3.05
CA LEU A 49 3.23 -7.23 -3.50
C LEU A 49 3.87 -7.27 -4.89
N GLU A 50 3.20 -6.66 -5.86
CA GLU A 50 3.66 -6.62 -7.26
C GLU A 50 3.56 -5.21 -7.81
N SER A 51 4.25 -4.95 -8.90
CA SER A 51 4.03 -3.80 -9.74
C SER A 51 3.75 -4.26 -11.17
N ALA A 52 2.68 -3.77 -11.75
CA ALA A 52 2.31 -4.07 -13.14
C ALA A 52 2.74 -2.96 -14.12
N ASP A 53 3.57 -2.01 -13.68
CA ASP A 53 4.10 -0.96 -14.54
C ASP A 53 5.26 -1.51 -15.39
N ASN A 54 5.13 -1.37 -16.70
CA ASN A 54 6.16 -1.74 -17.69
C ASN A 54 7.33 -0.74 -17.77
N SER A 55 7.36 0.30 -16.93
CA SER A 55 8.50 1.21 -16.85
C SER A 55 9.67 0.50 -16.17
N ASN A 56 10.90 0.72 -16.65
CA ASN A 56 12.13 0.08 -16.14
C ASN A 56 12.41 0.33 -14.64
N HIS A 57 11.56 1.11 -13.95
CA HIS A 57 11.77 1.52 -12.57
C HIS A 57 10.84 0.85 -11.55
N TRP A 58 9.64 0.39 -11.95
CA TRP A 58 8.60 -0.07 -11.02
C TRP A 58 8.29 -1.58 -11.11
N GLY A 59 8.15 -2.13 -12.29
CA GLY A 59 7.68 -3.50 -12.51
C GLY A 59 8.70 -4.62 -12.32
N ARG A 60 9.86 -4.36 -11.68
CA ARG A 60 10.94 -5.33 -11.65
C ARG A 60 10.71 -6.50 -10.72
N TYR A 61 10.10 -6.27 -9.54
CA TYR A 61 10.01 -7.29 -8.50
C TYR A 61 8.57 -7.61 -8.12
N SER A 62 8.30 -8.91 -7.83
CA SER A 62 7.17 -9.35 -7.03
C SER A 62 7.68 -9.96 -5.73
N PHE A 63 7.13 -9.51 -4.60
CA PHE A 63 7.52 -9.97 -3.26
C PHE A 63 6.42 -10.80 -2.64
N LEU A 64 6.79 -11.96 -2.07
CA LEU A 64 5.89 -12.84 -1.34
C LEU A 64 6.51 -13.21 0.00
N GLY A 65 5.63 -13.44 0.97
CA GLY A 65 6.01 -14.00 2.25
C GLY A 65 4.87 -14.77 2.90
N TYR A 66 5.23 -15.52 3.91
CA TYR A 66 4.33 -16.37 4.68
C TYR A 66 4.90 -16.59 6.08
N ASP A 67 4.05 -17.01 7.00
CA ASP A 67 4.43 -17.38 8.37
C ASP A 67 5.23 -16.27 9.07
N PRO A 68 4.58 -15.12 9.37
CA PRO A 68 5.25 -13.99 9.98
C PRO A 68 5.82 -14.34 11.34
N LYS A 69 6.99 -13.81 11.65
CA LYS A 69 7.66 -13.99 12.94
C LYS A 69 6.99 -13.19 14.06
N ILE A 70 6.41 -12.05 13.72
CA ILE A 70 5.70 -11.16 14.64
C ILE A 70 4.45 -10.65 13.92
N GLU A 71 3.32 -10.64 14.63
CA GLU A 71 2.13 -9.88 14.26
C GLU A 71 1.99 -8.73 15.25
N LEU A 72 1.82 -7.52 14.73
CA LEU A 72 1.62 -6.30 15.52
C LEU A 72 0.39 -5.58 15.01
N PHE A 73 -0.56 -5.31 15.88
CA PHE A 73 -1.72 -4.49 15.52
C PHE A 73 -2.14 -3.57 16.65
N CYS A 74 -2.63 -2.39 16.28
CA CYS A 74 -3.11 -1.38 17.20
C CYS A 74 -4.48 -0.87 16.76
N LYS A 75 -5.42 -0.76 17.71
CA LYS A 75 -6.74 -0.20 17.50
C LYS A 75 -7.13 0.62 18.73
N ASN A 76 -7.61 1.86 18.53
CA ASN A 76 -8.08 2.73 19.62
C ASN A 76 -7.10 2.76 20.81
N HIS A 77 -5.82 3.05 20.56
CA HIS A 77 -4.75 3.11 21.57
C HIS A 77 -4.45 1.79 22.28
N LYS A 78 -4.97 0.66 21.80
CA LYS A 78 -4.69 -0.66 22.35
C LYS A 78 -3.87 -1.47 21.37
N MET A 79 -2.61 -1.74 21.74
CA MET A 79 -1.68 -2.51 20.92
C MET A 79 -1.63 -3.96 21.37
N THR A 80 -1.58 -4.86 20.40
CA THR A 80 -1.31 -6.28 20.60
C THR A 80 -0.12 -6.68 19.76
N ILE A 81 0.81 -7.41 20.37
CA ILE A 81 2.00 -7.99 19.72
C ILE A 81 2.01 -9.48 19.99
N LYS A 82 2.15 -10.28 18.92
CA LYS A 82 2.29 -11.73 18.96
C LYS A 82 3.68 -12.10 18.40
N ASP A 83 4.56 -12.57 19.26
CA ASP A 83 5.97 -12.91 18.98
C ASP A 83 6.36 -14.28 19.59
N GLY A 84 5.48 -15.26 19.54
CA GLY A 84 5.54 -16.51 20.31
C GLY A 84 4.77 -16.41 21.63
N THR A 85 4.57 -15.20 22.14
CA THR A 85 3.64 -14.86 23.23
C THR A 85 2.68 -13.77 22.75
N THR A 86 1.56 -13.60 23.42
CA THR A 86 0.63 -12.51 23.10
C THR A 86 0.63 -11.50 24.23
N ARG A 87 0.98 -10.24 23.90
CA ARG A 87 0.98 -9.11 24.83
C ARG A 87 0.01 -8.06 24.33
N THR A 88 -0.84 -7.55 25.20
CA THR A 88 -1.79 -6.47 24.88
C THR A 88 -1.67 -5.38 25.94
N PHE A 89 -1.54 -4.11 25.50
CA PHE A 89 -1.32 -2.97 26.39
C PHE A 89 -1.80 -1.66 25.75
N GLU A 90 -1.99 -0.65 26.58
CA GLU A 90 -2.28 0.71 26.09
C GLU A 90 -1.07 1.33 25.41
N CYS A 91 -1.30 1.92 24.23
CA CYS A 91 -0.25 2.45 23.38
C CYS A 91 -0.68 3.80 22.75
N SER A 92 -0.05 4.85 23.19
CA SER A 92 -0.25 6.19 22.62
C SER A 92 0.67 6.51 21.44
N ASP A 93 1.73 5.73 21.23
CA ASP A 93 2.70 5.89 20.14
C ASP A 93 3.04 4.53 19.51
N PRO A 94 2.24 4.05 18.56
CA PRO A 94 2.55 2.81 17.84
C PRO A 94 3.88 2.85 17.09
N ALA A 95 4.31 4.02 16.62
CA ALA A 95 5.58 4.17 15.92
C ALA A 95 6.78 3.85 16.83
N ALA A 96 6.72 4.26 18.10
CA ALA A 96 7.78 3.93 19.07
C ALA A 96 7.93 2.42 19.26
N GLU A 97 6.80 1.69 19.36
CA GLU A 97 6.84 0.23 19.52
C GLU A 97 7.34 -0.49 18.25
N ILE A 98 6.94 -0.01 17.06
CA ILE A 98 7.45 -0.52 15.78
C ILE A 98 8.97 -0.29 15.68
N ARG A 99 9.46 0.92 16.05
CA ARG A 99 10.90 1.23 16.11
C ARG A 99 11.66 0.32 17.07
N ASN A 100 11.07 0.08 18.25
CA ASN A 100 11.66 -0.80 19.26
C ASN A 100 11.85 -2.24 18.70
N ILE A 101 10.89 -2.74 17.95
CA ILE A 101 11.02 -4.05 17.28
C ILE A 101 12.08 -3.97 16.18
N LEU A 102 11.99 -3.01 15.25
CA LEU A 102 12.93 -2.87 14.12
C LEU A 102 14.38 -2.67 14.59
N SER A 103 14.59 -2.01 15.73
CA SER A 103 15.92 -1.79 16.29
C SER A 103 16.67 -3.08 16.64
N GLN A 104 15.97 -4.22 16.74
CA GLN A 104 16.53 -5.55 17.01
C GLN A 104 16.87 -6.31 15.72
N TYR A 105 16.66 -5.68 14.56
CA TYR A 105 16.83 -6.29 13.23
C TYR A 105 17.68 -5.44 12.30
N LYS A 106 18.65 -4.68 12.83
CA LYS A 106 19.53 -3.87 12.00
C LYS A 106 20.26 -4.74 10.97
N SER A 107 20.02 -4.49 9.69
CA SER A 107 20.49 -5.27 8.55
C SER A 107 21.36 -4.45 7.60
N PRO A 108 22.44 -5.03 7.03
CA PRO A 108 23.17 -4.38 5.95
C PRO A 108 22.36 -4.37 4.65
N ARG A 109 22.56 -3.34 3.83
CA ARG A 109 22.11 -3.32 2.44
C ARG A 109 23.10 -4.07 1.56
N LEU A 110 22.63 -5.07 0.81
CA LEU A 110 23.41 -5.79 -0.19
C LEU A 110 22.94 -5.35 -1.59
N GLU A 111 23.84 -4.81 -2.42
CA GLU A 111 23.52 -4.27 -3.74
C GLU A 111 22.94 -5.30 -4.72
N GLU A 112 23.34 -6.57 -4.55
CA GLU A 112 22.87 -7.68 -5.36
C GLU A 112 21.41 -8.08 -5.09
N LEU A 113 20.86 -7.71 -3.93
CA LEU A 113 19.50 -8.01 -3.50
C LEU A 113 18.50 -6.88 -3.84
N PRO A 114 17.20 -7.19 -3.94
CA PRO A 114 16.16 -6.18 -4.06
C PRO A 114 16.12 -5.23 -2.85
N THR A 115 15.37 -4.13 -2.97
CA THR A 115 15.23 -3.13 -1.90
C THR A 115 14.47 -3.65 -0.69
N PHE A 116 13.70 -4.72 -0.85
CA PHE A 116 12.99 -5.40 0.23
C PHE A 116 13.56 -6.81 0.43
N THR A 117 14.16 -7.04 1.58
CA THR A 117 14.80 -8.31 1.96
C THR A 117 14.16 -8.95 3.18
N GLY A 118 13.28 -8.23 3.86
CA GLY A 118 12.55 -8.61 5.05
C GLY A 118 12.19 -7.39 5.89
N GLY A 119 11.22 -7.53 6.76
CA GLY A 119 10.70 -6.43 7.55
C GLY A 119 9.20 -6.53 7.76
N PHE A 120 8.58 -5.39 8.03
CA PHE A 120 7.14 -5.31 8.18
C PHE A 120 6.43 -5.18 6.84
N VAL A 121 5.34 -5.93 6.65
CA VAL A 121 4.36 -5.81 5.58
C VAL A 121 2.98 -5.68 6.19
N GLY A 122 2.16 -4.78 5.66
CA GLY A 122 0.80 -4.57 6.15
C GLY A 122 0.27 -3.20 5.79
N TYR A 123 -0.49 -2.60 6.71
CA TYR A 123 -1.09 -1.29 6.48
C TYR A 123 -1.12 -0.40 7.73
N PHE A 124 -1.20 0.90 7.47
CA PHE A 124 -1.62 1.94 8.40
C PHE A 124 -2.96 2.48 7.88
N ALA A 125 -4.00 2.41 8.70
CA ALA A 125 -5.32 2.93 8.34
C ALA A 125 -5.32 4.46 8.28
N CYS A 126 -6.35 5.04 7.67
CA CYS A 126 -6.55 6.49 7.65
C CYS A 126 -6.59 7.06 9.08
N GLU A 127 -7.20 6.31 10.01
CA GLU A 127 -7.34 6.65 11.42
C GLU A 127 -6.02 6.66 12.21
N TYR A 128 -4.90 6.17 11.62
CA TYR A 128 -3.57 6.30 12.22
C TYR A 128 -3.18 7.75 12.50
N ILE A 129 -3.81 8.71 11.82
CA ILE A 129 -3.58 10.15 12.05
C ILE A 129 -3.78 10.57 13.51
N ARG A 130 -4.63 9.87 14.28
CA ARG A 130 -4.88 10.14 15.71
C ARG A 130 -3.63 10.05 16.58
N TYR A 131 -2.68 9.22 16.20
CA TYR A 131 -1.41 9.05 16.92
C TYR A 131 -0.36 10.10 16.56
N ILE A 132 -0.63 10.90 15.52
CA ILE A 132 0.26 11.95 15.01
C ILE A 132 -0.28 13.32 15.40
N GLU A 133 -1.59 13.51 15.25
CA GLU A 133 -2.27 14.77 15.47
C GLU A 133 -3.37 14.59 16.53
N SER A 134 -3.06 14.96 17.76
CA SER A 134 -3.94 14.70 18.91
C SER A 134 -5.30 15.41 18.83
N THR A 135 -5.41 16.46 18.02
CA THR A 135 -6.70 17.15 17.76
C THR A 135 -7.64 16.32 16.91
N LEU A 136 -7.12 15.28 16.22
CA LEU A 136 -7.86 14.36 15.37
C LEU A 136 -8.06 12.98 16.01
N ASP A 137 -7.95 12.89 17.33
CA ASP A 137 -8.22 11.64 18.06
C ASP A 137 -9.73 11.43 18.21
N PHE A 138 -10.36 11.05 17.11
CA PHE A 138 -11.78 10.72 17.09
C PHE A 138 -11.98 9.23 17.44
N PRO A 139 -12.85 8.91 18.41
CA PRO A 139 -13.14 7.53 18.74
C PRO A 139 -13.79 6.80 17.55
N THR A 140 -13.30 5.61 17.25
CA THR A 140 -13.91 4.74 16.24
C THR A 140 -14.96 3.84 16.90
N PRO A 141 -16.19 3.73 16.32
CA PRO A 141 -17.21 2.83 16.83
C PRO A 141 -16.73 1.38 16.84
N ASP A 142 -17.03 0.63 17.89
CA ASP A 142 -16.65 -0.78 17.97
C ASP A 142 -17.62 -1.72 17.25
N ASP A 143 -18.81 -1.24 16.89
CA ASP A 143 -19.91 -2.00 16.30
C ASP A 143 -19.92 -2.00 14.76
N ASP A 144 -19.06 -1.22 14.09
CA ASP A 144 -18.94 -1.29 12.62
C ASP A 144 -18.17 -2.55 12.20
N SER A 145 -18.84 -3.46 11.51
CA SER A 145 -18.26 -4.70 10.99
C SER A 145 -17.12 -4.49 9.98
N ALA A 146 -17.02 -3.31 9.37
CA ALA A 146 -15.92 -2.92 8.49
C ALA A 146 -14.68 -2.42 9.25
N MET A 147 -14.76 -2.23 10.56
CA MET A 147 -13.66 -1.69 11.35
C MET A 147 -12.45 -2.59 11.34
N VAL A 148 -11.32 -2.01 10.99
CA VAL A 148 -9.99 -2.63 11.00
C VAL A 148 -9.12 -2.01 12.10
N ASN A 149 -7.92 -2.56 12.26
CA ASN A 149 -6.90 -1.96 13.12
C ASN A 149 -6.38 -0.64 12.52
N ASP A 150 -5.99 0.31 13.37
CA ASP A 150 -5.35 1.55 12.95
C ASP A 150 -3.96 1.28 12.36
N VAL A 151 -3.30 0.24 12.87
CA VAL A 151 -2.06 -0.34 12.36
C VAL A 151 -2.20 -1.85 12.37
N ASP A 152 -1.81 -2.51 11.29
CA ASP A 152 -1.77 -3.97 11.21
C ASP A 152 -0.55 -4.38 10.36
N LEU A 153 0.46 -4.89 11.02
CA LEU A 153 1.76 -5.19 10.43
C LEU A 153 2.21 -6.60 10.81
N MET A 154 2.75 -7.29 9.83
CA MET A 154 3.35 -8.61 9.97
C MET A 154 4.84 -8.52 9.65
N LEU A 155 5.71 -8.99 10.54
CA LEU A 155 7.15 -9.03 10.34
C LEU A 155 7.59 -10.36 9.74
N PHE A 156 8.22 -10.27 8.57
CA PHE A 156 8.74 -11.42 7.84
C PHE A 156 10.27 -11.39 7.81
N ASP A 157 10.89 -12.45 8.30
CA ASP A 157 12.34 -12.67 8.22
C ASP A 157 12.75 -13.49 6.98
N LYS A 158 11.77 -13.98 6.20
CA LYS A 158 11.96 -14.66 4.93
C LYS A 158 11.13 -13.99 3.84
N VAL A 159 11.74 -13.79 2.68
CA VAL A 159 11.10 -13.16 1.52
C VAL A 159 11.41 -13.97 0.26
N ILE A 160 10.41 -14.14 -0.57
CA ILE A 160 10.54 -14.66 -1.93
C ILE A 160 10.41 -13.46 -2.88
N ALA A 161 11.47 -13.17 -3.64
CA ALA A 161 11.46 -12.04 -4.58
C ALA A 161 11.66 -12.55 -6.00
N PHE A 162 10.64 -12.39 -6.84
CA PHE A 162 10.76 -12.61 -8.28
C PHE A 162 11.41 -11.39 -8.92
N ASP A 163 12.53 -11.56 -9.57
CA ASP A 163 13.17 -10.56 -10.43
C ASP A 163 12.77 -10.83 -11.89
N HIS A 164 11.77 -10.08 -12.36
CA HIS A 164 11.24 -10.24 -13.72
C HIS A 164 12.23 -9.80 -14.80
N TYR A 165 13.19 -8.94 -14.46
CA TYR A 165 14.23 -8.51 -15.39
C TYR A 165 15.32 -9.56 -15.56
N LYS A 166 15.76 -10.19 -14.46
CA LYS A 166 16.81 -11.23 -14.50
C LYS A 166 16.26 -12.65 -14.70
N ASN A 167 14.93 -12.83 -14.70
CA ASN A 167 14.26 -14.14 -14.73
C ASN A 167 14.73 -15.08 -13.62
N LYS A 168 14.85 -14.55 -12.39
CA LYS A 168 15.28 -15.28 -11.21
C LYS A 168 14.30 -15.09 -10.06
N ILE A 169 14.31 -16.05 -9.14
CA ILE A 169 13.66 -15.94 -7.84
C ILE A 169 14.75 -15.94 -6.79
N TYR A 170 14.79 -14.88 -5.98
CA TYR A 170 15.61 -14.82 -4.76
C TYR A 170 14.80 -15.37 -3.60
N LEU A 171 15.30 -16.39 -2.93
CA LEU A 171 14.80 -16.90 -1.67
C LEU A 171 15.70 -16.33 -0.60
N ILE A 172 15.19 -15.42 0.22
CA ILE A 172 15.98 -14.63 1.17
C ILE A 172 15.60 -15.04 2.58
N ALA A 173 16.60 -15.23 3.45
CA ALA A 173 16.43 -15.43 4.88
C ALA A 173 17.35 -14.49 5.66
N ASN A 174 16.84 -13.80 6.65
CA ASN A 174 17.59 -12.91 7.51
C ASN A 174 18.08 -13.68 8.75
N ILE A 175 19.38 -13.89 8.86
CA ILE A 175 19.98 -14.68 9.95
C ILE A 175 20.56 -13.78 11.04
N SER A 176 20.33 -14.15 12.31
CA SER A 176 20.94 -13.45 13.44
C SER A 176 22.46 -13.60 13.42
N THR A 177 23.15 -12.51 13.73
CA THR A 177 24.62 -12.47 13.88
C THR A 177 25.10 -13.15 15.18
N ASN A 178 24.20 -13.39 16.14
CA ASN A 178 24.46 -14.23 17.31
C ASN A 178 24.57 -15.69 16.87
N ASP A 179 25.67 -16.38 17.20
CA ASP A 179 25.93 -17.76 16.77
C ASP A 179 25.85 -17.94 15.22
N LEU A 180 26.53 -17.04 14.53
CA LEU A 180 26.41 -16.83 13.07
C LEU A 180 26.58 -18.11 12.24
N GLU A 181 27.57 -18.96 12.59
CA GLU A 181 27.84 -20.19 11.83
C GLU A 181 26.71 -21.20 11.93
N ARG A 182 26.15 -21.34 13.13
CA ARG A 182 24.97 -22.19 13.35
C ARG A 182 23.76 -21.66 12.58
N ASN A 183 23.49 -20.35 12.65
CA ASN A 183 22.38 -19.72 11.96
C ASN A 183 22.54 -19.77 10.43
N TYR A 184 23.76 -19.67 9.92
CA TYR A 184 24.07 -19.82 8.50
C TYR A 184 23.74 -21.24 8.01
N ASN A 185 24.19 -22.26 8.75
CA ASN A 185 23.91 -23.67 8.41
C ASN A 185 22.40 -23.98 8.51
N LYS A 186 21.69 -23.40 9.50
CA LYS A 186 20.23 -23.53 9.63
C LYS A 186 19.54 -22.90 8.44
N ALA A 187 19.93 -21.67 8.06
CA ALA A 187 19.35 -20.97 6.90
C ALA A 187 19.56 -21.72 5.59
N GLU A 188 20.68 -22.43 5.42
CA GLU A 188 20.88 -23.28 4.25
C GLU A 188 19.81 -24.38 4.13
N LEU A 189 19.43 -25.01 5.24
CA LEU A 189 18.38 -26.01 5.27
C LEU A 189 17.00 -25.38 5.02
N GLU A 190 16.73 -24.24 5.65
CA GLU A 190 15.47 -23.51 5.50
C GLU A 190 15.27 -23.00 4.07
N LEU A 191 16.31 -22.48 3.43
CA LEU A 191 16.26 -22.02 2.04
C LEU A 191 16.09 -23.18 1.05
N LYS A 192 16.68 -24.35 1.33
CA LYS A 192 16.43 -25.56 0.52
C LYS A 192 14.99 -26.03 0.66
N ALA A 193 14.43 -26.03 1.87
CA ALA A 193 13.01 -26.37 2.09
C ALA A 193 12.07 -25.34 1.41
N LEU A 194 12.42 -24.06 1.48
CA LEU A 194 11.68 -23.01 0.81
C LEU A 194 11.74 -23.16 -0.72
N ALA A 195 12.92 -23.52 -1.26
CA ALA A 195 13.06 -23.81 -2.70
C ALA A 195 12.18 -24.99 -3.12
N ASP A 196 12.13 -26.06 -2.33
CA ASP A 196 11.25 -27.20 -2.59
C ASP A 196 9.76 -26.80 -2.53
N LEU A 197 9.36 -26.01 -1.54
CA LEU A 197 8.01 -25.45 -1.42
C LEU A 197 7.65 -24.60 -2.66
N VAL A 198 8.55 -23.73 -3.10
CA VAL A 198 8.34 -22.87 -4.27
C VAL A 198 8.23 -23.70 -5.56
N VAL A 199 9.07 -24.72 -5.74
CA VAL A 199 9.11 -25.52 -6.97
C VAL A 199 8.05 -26.62 -6.98
N ASN A 200 7.94 -27.38 -5.90
CA ASN A 200 7.16 -28.62 -5.82
C ASN A 200 5.94 -28.53 -4.90
N GLY A 201 5.79 -27.42 -4.14
CA GLY A 201 4.70 -27.28 -3.16
C GLY A 201 3.32 -27.44 -3.79
N LYS A 202 2.44 -28.15 -3.11
CA LYS A 202 1.05 -28.33 -3.57
C LYS A 202 0.30 -26.99 -3.39
N GLU A 203 -0.42 -26.57 -4.42
CA GLU A 203 -1.29 -25.40 -4.33
C GLU A 203 -2.49 -25.66 -3.42
N ALA A 204 -2.82 -24.67 -2.59
CA ALA A 204 -4.04 -24.71 -1.80
C ALA A 204 -5.27 -24.63 -2.70
N ASP A 205 -6.29 -25.37 -2.34
CA ASP A 205 -7.63 -25.15 -2.89
C ASP A 205 -8.25 -23.94 -2.18
N VAL A 206 -8.06 -22.77 -2.78
CA VAL A 206 -8.56 -21.51 -2.21
C VAL A 206 -10.05 -21.37 -2.52
N PRO A 207 -10.92 -21.20 -1.52
CA PRO A 207 -12.36 -21.07 -1.75
C PRO A 207 -12.66 -19.93 -2.73
N LYS A 208 -13.50 -20.18 -3.73
CA LYS A 208 -13.97 -19.15 -4.65
C LYS A 208 -14.73 -18.08 -3.87
N GLY A 209 -14.48 -16.82 -4.20
CA GLY A 209 -15.25 -15.70 -3.69
C GLY A 209 -16.65 -15.69 -4.30
N ILE A 210 -17.68 -15.63 -3.48
CA ILE A 210 -19.09 -15.67 -3.91
C ILE A 210 -19.82 -14.49 -3.27
N LEU A 211 -20.37 -13.61 -4.12
CA LEU A 211 -21.31 -12.57 -3.68
C LEU A 211 -22.66 -13.22 -3.34
N LYS A 212 -23.17 -12.95 -2.15
CA LYS A 212 -24.49 -13.42 -1.68
C LYS A 212 -25.57 -12.38 -1.92
N THR A 213 -25.20 -11.10 -2.01
CA THR A 213 -26.09 -9.96 -2.27
C THR A 213 -25.47 -9.04 -3.29
N GLU A 214 -26.28 -8.15 -3.84
CA GLU A 214 -25.78 -7.00 -4.58
C GLU A 214 -25.07 -6.01 -3.65
N PHE A 215 -24.19 -5.17 -4.21
CA PHE A 215 -23.53 -4.10 -3.46
C PHE A 215 -24.52 -3.01 -3.09
N THR A 216 -24.57 -2.65 -1.81
CA THR A 216 -25.31 -1.51 -1.29
C THR A 216 -24.35 -0.38 -0.94
N SER A 217 -24.77 0.86 -1.18
CA SER A 217 -24.00 2.06 -0.84
C SER A 217 -24.39 2.58 0.53
N GLU A 218 -23.40 3.04 1.32
CA GLU A 218 -23.61 3.66 2.63
C GLU A 218 -24.38 4.97 2.53
N PHE A 219 -24.09 5.79 1.50
CA PHE A 219 -24.88 6.95 1.12
C PHE A 219 -25.73 6.63 -0.10
N THR A 220 -27.02 6.93 -0.03
CA THR A 220 -27.87 7.06 -1.22
C THR A 220 -27.41 8.26 -2.07
N LYS A 221 -27.89 8.35 -3.30
CA LYS A 221 -27.57 9.48 -4.18
C LYS A 221 -27.95 10.82 -3.55
N ASP A 222 -29.16 10.95 -3.01
CA ASP A 222 -29.65 12.20 -2.44
C ASP A 222 -28.86 12.60 -1.18
N GLU A 223 -28.50 11.63 -0.33
CA GLU A 223 -27.67 11.88 0.85
C GLU A 223 -26.26 12.34 0.44
N PHE A 224 -25.62 11.68 -0.55
CA PHE A 224 -24.30 12.07 -1.02
C PHE A 224 -24.30 13.46 -1.64
N GLU A 225 -25.30 13.79 -2.45
CA GLU A 225 -25.47 15.13 -3.02
C GLU A 225 -25.66 16.20 -1.92
N ALA A 226 -26.34 15.87 -0.82
CA ALA A 226 -26.45 16.75 0.32
C ALA A 226 -25.10 16.98 1.02
N VAL A 227 -24.29 15.92 1.16
CA VAL A 227 -22.93 16.00 1.70
C VAL A 227 -22.03 16.87 0.80
N VAL A 228 -22.11 16.71 -0.53
CA VAL A 228 -21.37 17.58 -1.47
C VAL A 228 -21.73 19.04 -1.27
N LYS A 229 -23.02 19.39 -1.16
CA LYS A 229 -23.49 20.75 -0.92
C LYS A 229 -23.00 21.30 0.42
N LYS A 230 -22.97 20.47 1.47
CA LYS A 230 -22.45 20.86 2.78
C LYS A 230 -20.93 21.11 2.73
N THR A 231 -20.18 20.29 1.99
CA THR A 231 -18.75 20.49 1.74
C THR A 231 -18.51 21.80 0.98
N GLN A 232 -19.29 22.09 -0.06
CA GLN A 232 -19.21 23.37 -0.78
C GLN A 232 -19.51 24.58 0.11
N HIS A 233 -20.35 24.42 1.14
CA HIS A 233 -20.58 25.46 2.12
C HIS A 233 -19.31 25.75 2.92
N TYR A 234 -18.59 24.73 3.42
CA TYR A 234 -17.31 24.92 4.11
C TYR A 234 -16.25 25.59 3.21
N ILE A 235 -16.22 25.24 1.91
CA ILE A 235 -15.35 25.90 0.94
C ILE A 235 -15.70 27.38 0.78
N LYS A 236 -17.00 27.70 0.72
CA LYS A 236 -17.49 29.08 0.59
C LYS A 236 -17.20 29.94 1.82
N GLU A 237 -17.31 29.36 3.02
CA GLU A 237 -16.98 30.03 4.28
C GLU A 237 -15.45 30.20 4.49
N GLY A 238 -14.63 29.54 3.66
CA GLY A 238 -13.17 29.64 3.70
C GLY A 238 -12.47 28.68 4.66
N ASP A 239 -13.19 27.66 5.15
CA ASP A 239 -12.59 26.61 5.99
C ASP A 239 -11.57 25.78 5.24
N ILE A 240 -11.88 25.42 3.99
CA ILE A 240 -11.09 24.53 3.11
C ILE A 240 -11.16 25.00 1.65
N PHE A 241 -10.20 24.57 0.85
CA PHE A 241 -10.21 24.76 -0.62
C PHE A 241 -10.78 23.54 -1.35
N GLN A 242 -10.53 22.36 -0.79
CA GLN A 242 -10.93 21.07 -1.33
C GLN A 242 -11.14 20.06 -0.21
N CYS A 243 -12.06 19.13 -0.42
CA CYS A 243 -12.25 17.97 0.46
C CYS A 243 -12.66 16.74 -0.34
N VAL A 244 -12.08 15.58 -0.05
CA VAL A 244 -12.40 14.33 -0.75
C VAL A 244 -13.38 13.52 0.06
N VAL A 245 -14.65 13.57 -0.31
CA VAL A 245 -15.73 12.81 0.35
C VAL A 245 -15.83 11.42 -0.27
N SER A 246 -15.97 10.40 0.56
CA SER A 246 -16.04 9.02 0.11
C SER A 246 -17.40 8.36 0.38
N ASN A 247 -17.67 7.30 -0.40
CA ASN A 247 -18.84 6.45 -0.22
C ASN A 247 -18.40 5.00 -0.17
N ARG A 248 -18.78 4.28 0.90
CA ARG A 248 -18.53 2.86 1.08
C ARG A 248 -19.63 2.06 0.43
N ARG A 249 -19.26 0.99 -0.26
CA ARG A 249 -20.18 -0.04 -0.75
C ARG A 249 -19.85 -1.38 -0.15
N GLU A 250 -20.85 -2.16 0.21
CA GLU A 250 -20.68 -3.46 0.82
C GLU A 250 -21.65 -4.49 0.26
N ALA A 251 -21.25 -5.76 0.30
CA ALA A 251 -22.08 -6.90 -0.03
C ALA A 251 -21.75 -8.07 0.88
N GLU A 252 -22.69 -8.96 1.13
CA GLU A 252 -22.42 -10.25 1.78
C GLU A 252 -21.55 -11.10 0.84
N PHE A 253 -20.49 -11.68 1.40
CA PHE A 253 -19.47 -12.37 0.63
C PHE A 253 -18.95 -13.60 1.41
N ASP A 254 -18.72 -14.68 0.67
CA ASP A 254 -18.16 -15.92 1.17
C ASP A 254 -16.95 -16.32 0.33
N GLY A 255 -15.92 -16.92 0.95
CA GLY A 255 -14.69 -17.33 0.28
C GLY A 255 -13.60 -16.27 0.28
N SER A 256 -12.71 -16.30 -0.72
CA SER A 256 -11.48 -15.51 -0.78
C SER A 256 -11.48 -14.49 -1.92
N LEU A 257 -10.82 -13.36 -1.70
CA LEU A 257 -10.57 -12.33 -2.73
C LEU A 257 -9.42 -12.70 -3.68
N LEU A 258 -8.75 -13.85 -3.53
CA LEU A 258 -7.60 -14.19 -4.38
C LEU A 258 -7.97 -14.23 -5.88
N ASN A 259 -9.12 -14.78 -6.25
CA ASN A 259 -9.55 -14.76 -7.64
C ASN A 259 -9.91 -13.35 -8.13
N ALA A 260 -10.48 -12.51 -7.26
CA ALA A 260 -10.68 -11.09 -7.56
C ALA A 260 -9.35 -10.37 -7.81
N TYR A 261 -8.31 -10.66 -7.03
CA TYR A 261 -6.95 -10.18 -7.29
C TYR A 261 -6.43 -10.61 -8.67
N ARG A 262 -6.60 -11.90 -9.03
CA ARG A 262 -6.18 -12.42 -10.33
C ARG A 262 -6.84 -11.69 -11.50
N VAL A 263 -8.14 -11.44 -11.39
CA VAL A 263 -8.91 -10.69 -12.40
C VAL A 263 -8.47 -9.23 -12.42
N LEU A 264 -8.31 -8.59 -11.26
CA LEU A 264 -7.90 -7.20 -11.12
C LEU A 264 -6.56 -6.91 -11.81
N ARG A 265 -5.60 -7.84 -11.75
CA ARG A 265 -4.30 -7.75 -12.46
C ARG A 265 -4.45 -7.59 -13.97
N THR A 266 -5.53 -8.09 -14.55
CA THR A 266 -5.79 -8.00 -15.99
C THR A 266 -6.67 -6.81 -16.36
N LEU A 267 -7.59 -6.44 -15.49
CA LEU A 267 -8.51 -5.33 -15.73
C LEU A 267 -7.88 -3.97 -15.46
N ASN A 268 -7.08 -3.86 -14.40
CA ASN A 268 -6.54 -2.59 -13.95
C ASN A 268 -5.10 -2.72 -13.42
N PRO A 269 -4.14 -3.09 -14.28
CA PRO A 269 -2.73 -3.16 -13.89
C PRO A 269 -2.27 -1.79 -13.37
N SER A 270 -1.59 -1.79 -12.22
CA SER A 270 -1.22 -0.56 -11.50
C SER A 270 0.20 -0.68 -10.91
N PRO A 271 0.88 0.43 -10.60
CA PRO A 271 2.21 0.42 -9.99
C PRO A 271 2.28 -0.35 -8.68
N TYR A 272 1.17 -0.38 -7.92
CA TYR A 272 1.06 -1.13 -6.68
C TYR A 272 -0.11 -2.10 -6.74
N MET A 273 0.20 -3.35 -6.98
CA MET A 273 -0.74 -4.46 -6.87
C MET A 273 -0.47 -5.20 -5.58
N PHE A 274 -1.47 -5.39 -4.74
CA PHE A 274 -1.28 -6.08 -3.47
C PHE A 274 -2.39 -7.06 -3.14
N TYR A 275 -1.99 -8.15 -2.50
CA TYR A 275 -2.84 -9.11 -1.84
C TYR A 275 -2.26 -9.40 -0.46
N LEU A 276 -3.03 -9.19 0.58
CA LEU A 276 -2.65 -9.45 1.97
C LEU A 276 -3.72 -10.35 2.60
N SER A 277 -3.30 -11.38 3.29
CA SER A 277 -4.19 -12.29 4.02
C SER A 277 -3.59 -12.58 5.38
N GLY A 278 -4.33 -12.29 6.43
CA GLY A 278 -3.91 -12.54 7.80
C GLY A 278 -5.03 -12.21 8.78
N GLY A 279 -5.06 -12.91 9.92
CA GLY A 279 -6.10 -12.73 10.93
C GLY A 279 -7.50 -12.93 10.35
N ASP A 280 -8.36 -11.92 10.55
CA ASP A 280 -9.76 -11.90 10.09
C ASP A 280 -9.97 -10.96 8.88
N VAL A 281 -8.88 -10.45 8.28
CA VAL A 281 -8.91 -9.49 7.16
C VAL A 281 -8.18 -10.05 5.96
N GLU A 282 -8.80 -9.92 4.80
CA GLU A 282 -8.17 -10.15 3.50
C GLU A 282 -8.31 -8.88 2.66
N LEU A 283 -7.19 -8.39 2.12
CA LEU A 283 -7.12 -7.17 1.31
C LEU A 283 -6.61 -7.48 -0.09
N THR A 284 -7.20 -6.84 -1.08
CA THR A 284 -6.67 -6.82 -2.45
C THR A 284 -6.83 -5.45 -3.07
N GLY A 285 -5.85 -5.02 -3.85
CA GLY A 285 -5.92 -3.70 -4.47
C GLY A 285 -4.96 -3.51 -5.64
N ALA A 286 -5.25 -2.46 -6.40
CA ALA A 286 -4.49 -1.98 -7.54
C ALA A 286 -4.34 -0.46 -7.44
N SER A 287 -3.50 -0.01 -6.50
CA SER A 287 -3.30 1.42 -6.26
C SER A 287 -2.40 2.03 -7.33
N PRO A 288 -2.83 3.12 -7.97
CA PRO A 288 -1.99 3.84 -8.92
C PRO A 288 -1.02 4.82 -8.24
N GLU A 289 -1.13 5.04 -6.92
CA GLU A 289 -0.53 6.21 -6.29
C GLU A 289 0.35 5.82 -5.09
N THR A 290 1.61 6.27 -5.14
CA THR A 290 2.55 6.19 -4.02
C THR A 290 2.11 7.16 -2.92
N LEU A 291 2.05 6.69 -1.67
CA LEU A 291 1.98 7.61 -0.54
C LEU A 291 3.36 8.25 -0.31
N VAL A 292 4.33 7.42 0.03
CA VAL A 292 5.73 7.82 0.17
C VAL A 292 6.64 6.61 0.01
N LYS A 293 7.78 6.82 -0.65
CA LYS A 293 8.86 5.85 -0.77
C LYS A 293 10.11 6.42 -0.14
N LEU A 294 10.83 5.60 0.63
CA LEU A 294 12.12 5.93 1.22
C LEU A 294 13.16 4.91 0.74
N THR A 295 14.18 5.37 0.06
CA THR A 295 15.25 4.51 -0.45
C THR A 295 16.59 5.16 -0.16
N ASP A 296 17.45 4.47 0.61
CA ASP A 296 18.82 4.90 0.95
C ASP A 296 18.86 6.36 1.48
N GLY A 297 17.91 6.70 2.37
CA GLY A 297 17.81 8.01 3.01
C GLY A 297 17.15 9.10 2.17
N LYS A 298 16.67 8.79 0.97
CA LYS A 298 15.96 9.74 0.11
C LYS A 298 14.49 9.37 -0.01
N MET A 299 13.62 10.33 0.28
CA MET A 299 12.17 10.20 0.18
C MET A 299 11.68 10.66 -1.19
N TYR A 300 10.61 10.01 -1.65
CA TYR A 300 9.94 10.33 -2.91
C TYR A 300 8.44 10.29 -2.76
N THR A 301 7.76 11.18 -3.48
CA THR A 301 6.34 11.09 -3.79
C THR A 301 6.13 11.41 -5.28
N PHE A 302 5.10 10.85 -5.86
CA PHE A 302 4.85 10.91 -7.30
C PHE A 302 3.44 11.44 -7.56
N PRO A 303 3.20 12.78 -7.46
CA PRO A 303 1.91 13.36 -7.76
C PRO A 303 1.43 13.00 -9.16
N ILE A 304 0.19 12.53 -9.26
CA ILE A 304 -0.47 12.15 -10.51
C ILE A 304 -1.80 12.89 -10.57
N ALA A 305 -2.01 13.68 -11.63
CA ALA A 305 -3.28 14.32 -11.93
C ALA A 305 -3.47 14.44 -13.43
N GLY A 306 -4.61 14.93 -13.85
CA GLY A 306 -4.95 15.00 -15.26
C GLY A 306 -5.08 13.61 -15.87
N THR A 307 -6.28 13.22 -16.26
CA THR A 307 -6.51 11.89 -16.82
C THR A 307 -7.28 11.98 -18.11
N MET A 308 -6.67 11.52 -19.21
CA MET A 308 -7.36 11.36 -20.48
C MET A 308 -7.25 9.92 -20.98
N ARG A 309 -8.31 9.39 -21.59
CA ARG A 309 -8.29 8.06 -22.21
C ARG A 309 -7.33 8.06 -23.40
N ARG A 310 -6.62 6.95 -23.58
CA ARG A 310 -5.79 6.69 -24.76
C ARG A 310 -6.59 6.77 -26.04
N GLY A 311 -5.98 7.30 -27.10
CA GLY A 311 -6.47 7.18 -28.47
C GLY A 311 -6.32 5.75 -29.01
N LYS A 312 -6.83 5.53 -30.20
CA LYS A 312 -6.68 4.25 -30.92
C LYS A 312 -5.41 4.18 -31.75
N THR A 313 -4.78 5.32 -31.98
CA THR A 313 -3.58 5.48 -32.80
C THR A 313 -2.56 6.36 -32.08
N GLU A 314 -1.30 6.26 -32.47
CA GLU A 314 -0.22 7.12 -31.96
C GLU A 314 -0.49 8.62 -32.22
N ALA A 315 -1.07 8.95 -33.37
CA ALA A 315 -1.41 10.35 -33.70
C ALA A 315 -2.51 10.90 -32.76
N GLU A 316 -3.49 10.07 -32.40
CA GLU A 316 -4.51 10.43 -31.42
C GLU A 316 -3.92 10.62 -30.03
N ASP A 317 -3.00 9.72 -29.59
CA ASP A 317 -2.31 9.85 -28.31
C ASP A 317 -1.52 11.16 -28.24
N LEU A 318 -0.77 11.51 -29.27
CA LEU A 318 -0.03 12.78 -29.33
C LEU A 318 -0.96 14.01 -29.24
N ALA A 319 -2.11 13.98 -29.90
CA ALA A 319 -3.10 15.05 -29.82
C ALA A 319 -3.73 15.16 -28.42
N ILE A 320 -3.93 14.02 -27.73
CA ILE A 320 -4.43 13.97 -26.36
C ILE A 320 -3.37 14.52 -25.39
N GLU A 321 -2.10 14.17 -25.58
CA GLU A 321 -0.96 14.69 -24.80
C GLU A 321 -0.85 16.21 -24.93
N GLU A 322 -0.92 16.73 -26.18
CA GLU A 322 -0.89 18.17 -26.42
C GLU A 322 -2.07 18.89 -25.75
N LYS A 323 -3.26 18.30 -25.81
CA LYS A 323 -4.43 18.84 -25.12
C LYS A 323 -4.25 18.85 -23.61
N LEU A 324 -3.76 17.75 -23.04
CA LEU A 324 -3.63 17.57 -21.60
C LEU A 324 -2.60 18.53 -21.00
N ILE A 325 -1.44 18.69 -21.64
CA ILE A 325 -0.37 19.58 -21.17
C ILE A 325 -0.69 21.08 -21.35
N ASN A 326 -1.72 21.41 -22.10
CA ASN A 326 -2.21 22.78 -22.29
C ASN A 326 -3.53 23.05 -21.55
N ASP A 327 -4.04 22.09 -20.79
CA ASP A 327 -5.26 22.28 -19.99
C ASP A 327 -4.91 23.00 -18.68
N GLU A 328 -5.25 24.30 -18.61
CA GLU A 328 -4.93 25.14 -17.45
C GLU A 328 -5.55 24.62 -16.15
N LYS A 329 -6.72 24.00 -16.19
CA LYS A 329 -7.39 23.44 -15.01
C LYS A 329 -6.64 22.22 -14.48
N GLU A 330 -6.32 21.27 -15.37
CA GLU A 330 -5.58 20.06 -15.03
C GLU A 330 -4.19 20.38 -14.49
N LEU A 331 -3.49 21.37 -15.11
CA LEU A 331 -2.21 21.85 -14.64
C LEU A 331 -2.29 22.55 -13.27
N ALA A 332 -3.33 23.34 -13.03
CA ALA A 332 -3.53 23.99 -11.74
C ALA A 332 -3.78 22.98 -10.62
N GLU A 333 -4.60 21.96 -10.87
CA GLU A 333 -4.83 20.86 -9.95
C GLU A 333 -3.53 20.08 -9.70
N HIS A 334 -2.80 19.74 -10.75
CA HIS A 334 -1.53 19.03 -10.64
C HIS A 334 -0.49 19.82 -9.83
N ASN A 335 -0.36 21.12 -10.07
CA ASN A 335 0.55 21.98 -9.30
C ASN A 335 0.20 22.01 -7.81
N MET A 336 -1.09 22.02 -7.48
CA MET A 336 -1.54 21.91 -6.08
C MET A 336 -1.07 20.60 -5.44
N LEU A 337 -1.15 19.47 -6.15
CA LEU A 337 -0.67 18.17 -5.65
C LEU A 337 0.86 18.13 -5.50
N VAL A 338 1.60 18.74 -6.43
CA VAL A 338 3.06 18.88 -6.33
C VAL A 338 3.44 19.69 -5.08
N ASP A 339 2.76 20.82 -4.83
CA ASP A 339 3.01 21.66 -3.66
C ASP A 339 2.63 20.94 -2.35
N LEU A 340 1.56 20.15 -2.37
CA LEU A 340 1.19 19.31 -1.25
C LEU A 340 2.28 18.26 -0.93
N GLY A 341 2.80 17.57 -1.95
CA GLY A 341 3.90 16.63 -1.79
C GLY A 341 5.18 17.30 -1.27
N ARG A 342 5.52 18.50 -1.78
CA ARG A 342 6.64 19.31 -1.26
C ARG A 342 6.45 19.69 0.20
N ASN A 343 5.23 20.08 0.58
CA ASN A 343 4.92 20.44 1.97
C ASN A 343 4.99 19.20 2.89
N ASP A 344 4.45 18.06 2.48
CA ASP A 344 4.47 16.84 3.29
C ASP A 344 5.90 16.33 3.50
N LEU A 345 6.72 16.22 2.46
CA LEU A 345 8.13 15.86 2.59
C LEU A 345 8.93 16.91 3.35
N GLY A 346 8.61 18.20 3.17
CA GLY A 346 9.31 19.31 3.81
C GLY A 346 9.27 19.30 5.34
N LYS A 347 8.26 18.65 5.95
CA LYS A 347 8.15 18.50 7.42
C LYS A 347 9.30 17.72 8.03
N ILE A 348 9.88 16.79 7.27
CA ILE A 348 10.87 15.83 7.75
C ILE A 348 12.12 15.75 6.85
N ALA A 349 12.19 16.53 5.78
CA ALA A 349 13.35 16.59 4.90
C ALA A 349 14.43 17.52 5.46
N LYS A 350 15.71 17.26 5.15
CA LYS A 350 16.80 18.19 5.41
C LYS A 350 16.52 19.54 4.75
N PHE A 351 16.85 20.61 5.45
CA PHE A 351 16.59 21.96 4.94
C PHE A 351 17.22 22.17 3.56
N GLY A 352 16.41 22.64 2.61
CA GLY A 352 16.83 22.90 1.23
C GLY A 352 17.00 21.67 0.33
N SER A 353 16.71 20.43 0.83
CA SER A 353 16.82 19.20 0.03
C SER A 353 15.57 18.86 -0.78
N VAL A 354 14.41 19.46 -0.47
CA VAL A 354 13.17 19.19 -1.21
C VAL A 354 13.28 19.74 -2.63
N GLN A 355 13.12 18.86 -3.61
CA GLN A 355 13.23 19.19 -5.04
C GLN A 355 12.08 18.59 -5.84
N VAL A 356 11.72 19.26 -6.91
CA VAL A 356 10.87 18.70 -7.97
C VAL A 356 11.82 18.20 -9.07
N GLU A 357 12.11 16.90 -9.07
CA GLU A 357 13.07 16.31 -10.01
C GLU A 357 12.52 16.24 -11.44
N ALA A 358 11.21 16.01 -11.54
CA ALA A 358 10.48 16.03 -12.80
C ALA A 358 9.13 16.71 -12.59
N LEU A 359 8.77 17.62 -13.49
CA LEU A 359 7.51 18.36 -13.46
C LEU A 359 6.75 18.18 -14.76
N HIS A 360 5.43 17.92 -14.66
CA HIS A 360 4.50 17.81 -15.80
C HIS A 360 4.93 16.79 -16.86
N MET A 361 5.45 15.64 -16.45
CA MET A 361 5.77 14.57 -17.39
C MET A 361 4.49 13.86 -17.82
N LEU A 362 4.33 13.67 -19.11
CA LEU A 362 3.22 12.88 -19.65
C LEU A 362 3.59 11.41 -19.63
N GLN A 363 2.79 10.60 -18.95
CA GLN A 363 3.02 9.15 -18.84
C GLN A 363 1.83 8.39 -19.42
N ARG A 364 2.11 7.51 -20.37
CA ARG A 364 1.12 6.63 -21.01
C ARG A 364 1.00 5.34 -20.24
N PHE A 365 -0.18 5.07 -19.72
CA PHE A 365 -0.58 3.80 -19.13
C PHE A 365 -1.39 2.98 -20.16
N SER A 366 -1.82 1.78 -19.77
CA SER A 366 -2.54 0.87 -20.69
C SER A 366 -3.77 1.51 -21.33
N HIS A 367 -4.55 2.31 -20.57
CA HIS A 367 -5.83 2.86 -21.00
C HIS A 367 -5.95 4.38 -20.90
N VAL A 368 -4.99 5.02 -20.22
CA VAL A 368 -5.03 6.46 -19.92
C VAL A 368 -3.67 7.10 -20.07
N ILE A 369 -3.66 8.43 -20.22
CA ILE A 369 -2.48 9.29 -20.17
C ILE A 369 -2.67 10.19 -18.95
N HIS A 370 -1.62 10.31 -18.13
CA HIS A 370 -1.59 11.18 -16.96
C HIS A 370 -0.48 12.21 -17.03
N ILE A 371 -0.67 13.32 -16.32
CA ILE A 371 0.41 14.23 -15.95
C ILE A 371 1.01 13.70 -14.65
N THR A 372 2.32 13.49 -14.62
CA THR A 372 3.06 12.99 -13.46
C THR A 372 4.18 13.94 -13.08
N SER A 373 4.53 14.00 -11.82
CA SER A 373 5.71 14.72 -11.33
C SER A 373 6.43 13.88 -10.30
N THR A 374 7.70 14.19 -10.05
CA THR A 374 8.50 13.54 -9.01
C THR A 374 8.97 14.59 -8.02
N VAL A 375 8.59 14.45 -6.76
CA VAL A 375 9.08 15.27 -5.66
C VAL A 375 9.97 14.40 -4.79
N SER A 376 11.15 14.89 -4.43
CA SER A 376 12.07 14.17 -3.54
C SER A 376 12.60 15.07 -2.44
N GLY A 377 13.19 14.45 -1.40
CA GLY A 377 13.88 15.14 -0.33
C GLY A 377 14.72 14.17 0.50
N ASP A 378 15.89 14.61 0.96
CA ASP A 378 16.70 13.80 1.86
C ASP A 378 16.10 13.84 3.25
N ILE A 379 15.92 12.67 3.87
CA ILE A 379 15.34 12.59 5.21
C ILE A 379 16.29 13.21 6.25
N GLN A 380 15.76 13.93 7.24
CA GLN A 380 16.54 14.50 8.32
C GLN A 380 17.23 13.41 9.17
N ASP A 381 18.39 13.74 9.71
CA ASP A 381 19.07 12.87 10.64
C ASP A 381 18.21 12.59 11.88
N GLY A 382 18.09 11.32 12.26
CA GLY A 382 17.23 10.89 13.36
C GLY A 382 15.75 10.69 13.02
N LYS A 383 15.35 10.93 11.75
CA LYS A 383 14.06 10.58 11.20
C LYS A 383 14.11 9.27 10.42
N ASP A 384 12.98 8.59 10.29
CA ASP A 384 12.90 7.27 9.67
C ASP A 384 11.61 7.08 8.82
N ALA A 385 11.39 5.86 8.36
CA ALA A 385 10.23 5.48 7.57
C ALA A 385 8.89 5.79 8.26
N LEU A 386 8.81 5.65 9.58
CA LEU A 386 7.59 5.91 10.35
C LEU A 386 7.29 7.42 10.45
N ASP A 387 8.34 8.25 10.55
CA ASP A 387 8.18 9.71 10.45
C ASP A 387 7.71 10.10 9.04
N ALA A 388 8.18 9.41 7.98
CA ALA A 388 7.74 9.67 6.62
C ALA A 388 6.27 9.31 6.40
N ILE A 389 5.81 8.17 6.94
CA ILE A 389 4.38 7.81 6.96
C ILE A 389 3.59 8.88 7.71
N GLY A 390 4.03 9.27 8.92
CA GLY A 390 3.36 10.27 9.75
C GLY A 390 3.25 11.65 9.10
N ALA A 391 4.25 12.06 8.34
CA ALA A 391 4.25 13.36 7.65
C ALA A 391 3.28 13.40 6.45
N THR A 392 3.08 12.25 5.78
CA THR A 392 2.32 12.16 4.54
C THR A 392 0.88 11.68 4.72
N LEU A 393 0.62 10.82 5.71
CA LEU A 393 -0.70 10.23 5.97
C LEU A 393 -1.63 11.20 6.74
N PRO A 394 -2.97 11.21 6.47
CA PRO A 394 -3.58 10.68 5.25
C PRO A 394 -3.12 11.47 4.02
N ALA A 395 -3.12 10.78 2.87
CA ALA A 395 -2.75 11.42 1.62
C ALA A 395 -3.62 12.67 1.36
N GLY A 396 -3.00 13.75 0.89
CA GLY A 396 -3.74 14.97 0.57
C GLY A 396 -4.76 14.79 -0.53
N THR A 397 -4.45 13.93 -1.50
CA THR A 397 -5.34 13.52 -2.59
C THR A 397 -6.59 12.77 -2.09
N LEU A 398 -6.59 12.31 -0.84
CA LEU A 398 -7.71 11.59 -0.21
C LEU A 398 -8.33 12.35 0.98
N SER A 399 -7.72 13.44 1.43
CA SER A 399 -8.23 14.27 2.54
C SER A 399 -8.74 15.62 2.05
N GLY A 400 -7.85 16.53 1.80
CA GLY A 400 -8.16 17.88 1.30
C GLY A 400 -7.15 18.91 1.77
N ALA A 401 -7.46 20.19 1.53
CA ALA A 401 -6.58 21.31 1.84
C ALA A 401 -7.36 22.46 2.49
N PRO A 402 -6.93 22.99 3.66
CA PRO A 402 -5.87 22.49 4.56
C PRO A 402 -6.19 21.13 5.16
N LYS A 403 -5.16 20.24 5.28
CA LYS A 403 -5.32 18.80 5.61
C LYS A 403 -6.10 18.57 6.92
N ILE A 404 -5.69 19.18 8.01
CA ILE A 404 -6.29 18.95 9.34
C ILE A 404 -7.77 19.32 9.33
N ARG A 405 -8.10 20.52 8.84
CA ARG A 405 -9.49 20.98 8.78
C ARG A 405 -10.36 20.11 7.86
N ALA A 406 -9.81 19.65 6.74
CA ALA A 406 -10.52 18.73 5.87
C ALA A 406 -10.85 17.39 6.56
N ILE A 407 -9.93 16.86 7.37
CA ILE A 407 -10.15 15.60 8.12
C ILE A 407 -11.25 15.79 9.19
N GLU A 408 -11.26 16.92 9.92
CA GLU A 408 -12.34 17.24 10.87
C GLU A 408 -13.70 17.24 10.17
N ILE A 409 -13.80 17.91 9.02
CA ILE A 409 -15.02 17.98 8.23
C ILE A 409 -15.43 16.59 7.71
N LEU A 410 -14.47 15.78 7.26
CA LEU A 410 -14.74 14.41 6.82
C LEU A 410 -15.28 13.53 7.94
N HIS A 411 -14.72 13.67 9.15
CA HIS A 411 -15.24 12.95 10.32
C HIS A 411 -16.69 13.35 10.66
N GLU A 412 -17.07 14.63 10.46
CA GLU A 412 -18.43 15.10 10.64
C GLU A 412 -19.40 14.60 9.55
N LEU A 413 -18.91 14.46 8.31
CA LEU A 413 -19.75 14.21 7.14
C LEU A 413 -19.89 12.73 6.77
N GLU A 414 -18.85 11.93 6.93
CA GLU A 414 -18.86 10.50 6.60
C GLU A 414 -19.53 9.68 7.71
N LYS A 415 -20.32 8.68 7.33
CA LYS A 415 -21.09 7.86 8.27
C LYS A 415 -20.26 6.81 8.99
N SER A 416 -19.08 6.47 8.44
CA SER A 416 -18.23 5.43 8.98
C SER A 416 -16.75 5.76 8.81
N PRO A 417 -15.88 5.23 9.67
CA PRO A 417 -14.43 5.33 9.52
C PRO A 417 -13.95 4.80 8.17
N ARG A 418 -12.81 5.30 7.71
CA ARG A 418 -12.26 4.96 6.39
C ARG A 418 -11.48 3.65 6.38
N GLY A 419 -10.87 3.28 7.50
CA GLY A 419 -10.04 2.10 7.62
C GLY A 419 -8.83 2.18 6.69
N VAL A 420 -8.59 1.11 5.93
CA VAL A 420 -7.46 1.06 4.99
C VAL A 420 -7.60 2.04 3.82
N TYR A 421 -8.82 2.45 3.48
CA TYR A 421 -9.06 3.43 2.42
C TYR A 421 -8.46 4.80 2.81
N GLY A 422 -7.56 5.32 1.97
CA GLY A 422 -6.81 6.56 2.24
C GLY A 422 -5.65 6.38 3.22
N GLY A 423 -5.44 5.18 3.73
CA GLY A 423 -4.29 4.77 4.53
C GLY A 423 -3.07 4.41 3.67
N ALA A 424 -2.06 3.79 4.29
CA ALA A 424 -0.84 3.33 3.66
C ALA A 424 -0.78 1.81 3.61
N VAL A 425 -0.43 1.21 2.46
CA VAL A 425 -0.25 -0.24 2.29
C VAL A 425 1.11 -0.51 1.66
N GLY A 426 1.90 -1.42 2.22
CA GLY A 426 3.20 -1.78 1.66
C GLY A 426 4.15 -2.39 2.68
N TYR A 427 5.43 -2.02 2.63
CA TYR A 427 6.45 -2.59 3.49
C TYR A 427 7.43 -1.56 4.08
N ILE A 428 8.02 -1.92 5.22
CA ILE A 428 9.18 -1.27 5.86
C ILE A 428 10.27 -2.33 6.00
N ASP A 429 11.40 -2.13 5.30
CA ASP A 429 12.53 -3.07 5.27
C ASP A 429 13.43 -2.93 6.50
N PHE A 430 14.11 -4.00 6.89
CA PHE A 430 15.11 -4.00 7.97
C PHE A 430 16.28 -3.05 7.75
N SER A 431 16.59 -2.66 6.52
CA SER A 431 17.60 -1.65 6.20
C SER A 431 17.13 -0.21 6.37
N GLY A 432 15.85 -0.01 6.72
CA GLY A 432 15.22 1.30 6.84
C GLY A 432 14.57 1.82 5.55
N ASN A 433 14.67 1.09 4.43
CA ASN A 433 13.93 1.39 3.21
C ASN A 433 12.43 1.12 3.40
N MET A 434 11.60 1.82 2.65
CA MET A 434 10.16 1.70 2.71
C MET A 434 9.54 1.99 1.35
N ASP A 435 8.46 1.28 1.03
CA ASP A 435 7.64 1.61 -0.14
C ASP A 435 6.17 1.33 0.21
N VAL A 436 5.36 2.40 0.27
CA VAL A 436 3.94 2.32 0.63
C VAL A 436 3.09 3.13 -0.35
N CYS A 437 2.01 2.51 -0.79
CA CYS A 437 1.00 3.15 -1.62
C CYS A 437 -0.18 3.65 -0.79
N ILE A 438 -1.00 4.50 -1.39
CA ILE A 438 -2.27 4.91 -0.82
C ILE A 438 -3.27 3.76 -0.96
N GLY A 439 -4.00 3.44 0.10
CA GLY A 439 -5.07 2.43 0.10
C GLY A 439 -6.29 2.87 -0.69
N ILE A 440 -6.24 2.76 -2.02
CA ILE A 440 -7.33 3.05 -2.96
C ILE A 440 -7.45 1.95 -4.01
N ARG A 441 -8.55 1.93 -4.74
CA ARG A 441 -8.83 0.88 -5.75
C ARG A 441 -8.66 -0.52 -5.17
N MET A 442 -9.22 -0.71 -3.98
CA MET A 442 -9.06 -1.91 -3.18
C MET A 442 -10.40 -2.45 -2.68
N ALA A 443 -10.39 -3.73 -2.34
CA ALA A 443 -11.44 -4.40 -1.61
C ALA A 443 -10.90 -5.03 -0.33
N MET A 444 -11.76 -5.10 0.67
CA MET A 444 -11.53 -5.76 1.94
C MET A 444 -12.60 -6.82 2.16
N ASN A 445 -12.20 -8.04 2.49
CA ASN A 445 -13.07 -9.10 2.98
C ASN A 445 -12.88 -9.22 4.49
N LYS A 446 -13.97 -9.06 5.22
CA LYS A 446 -14.00 -9.17 6.68
C LYS A 446 -15.40 -9.53 7.16
N GLY A 447 -15.48 -10.46 8.11
CA GLY A 447 -16.74 -10.77 8.81
C GLY A 447 -17.88 -11.24 7.89
N GLY A 448 -17.58 -11.93 6.77
CA GLY A 448 -18.58 -12.41 5.81
C GLY A 448 -19.11 -11.34 4.87
N LYS A 449 -18.43 -10.20 4.78
CA LYS A 449 -18.75 -9.09 3.87
C LYS A 449 -17.53 -8.65 3.08
N VAL A 450 -17.77 -8.14 1.88
CA VAL A 450 -16.76 -7.44 1.08
C VAL A 450 -17.10 -5.95 1.02
N TYR A 451 -16.06 -5.12 1.21
CA TYR A 451 -16.16 -3.66 1.24
C TYR A 451 -15.30 -3.06 0.13
N VAL A 452 -15.88 -2.07 -0.57
CA VAL A 452 -15.20 -1.25 -1.57
C VAL A 452 -15.55 0.21 -1.26
N ARG A 453 -14.53 1.08 -1.11
CA ARG A 453 -14.73 2.51 -0.87
C ARG A 453 -14.07 3.33 -1.98
N ALA A 454 -14.75 4.40 -2.40
CA ALA A 454 -14.24 5.35 -3.39
C ALA A 454 -14.73 6.75 -3.07
N GLY A 455 -13.95 7.77 -3.43
CA GLY A 455 -14.27 9.17 -3.13
C GLY A 455 -14.14 10.09 -4.34
N ALA A 456 -14.74 11.27 -4.21
CA ALA A 456 -14.66 12.36 -5.17
C ALA A 456 -14.12 13.62 -4.51
N GLY A 457 -13.28 14.36 -5.22
CA GLY A 457 -12.70 15.62 -4.76
C GLY A 457 -13.65 16.78 -4.95
N ILE A 458 -14.22 17.30 -3.86
CA ILE A 458 -15.19 18.37 -3.90
C ILE A 458 -14.48 19.71 -3.87
N VAL A 459 -14.74 20.52 -4.89
CA VAL A 459 -14.31 21.91 -5.02
C VAL A 459 -15.52 22.83 -5.16
N ARG A 460 -15.30 24.14 -5.20
CA ARG A 460 -16.36 25.14 -5.24
C ARG A 460 -17.38 24.91 -6.35
N ASP A 461 -16.91 24.52 -7.54
CA ASP A 461 -17.74 24.39 -8.72
C ASP A 461 -18.15 22.95 -9.03
N SER A 462 -17.96 22.04 -8.07
CA SER A 462 -18.39 20.64 -8.16
C SER A 462 -19.89 20.51 -8.38
N VAL A 463 -20.30 19.61 -9.27
CA VAL A 463 -21.70 19.28 -9.53
C VAL A 463 -22.06 18.03 -8.73
N PRO A 464 -22.96 18.10 -7.74
CA PRO A 464 -23.26 17.01 -6.80
C PRO A 464 -23.51 15.66 -7.46
N THR A 465 -24.34 15.63 -8.53
CA THR A 465 -24.62 14.40 -9.26
C THR A 465 -23.41 13.83 -9.97
N SER A 466 -22.52 14.68 -10.48
CA SER A 466 -21.27 14.25 -11.13
C SER A 466 -20.32 13.61 -10.11
N GLU A 467 -20.19 14.20 -8.92
CA GLU A 467 -19.35 13.69 -7.86
C GLU A 467 -19.85 12.35 -7.31
N TYR A 468 -21.17 12.19 -7.16
CA TYR A 468 -21.75 10.90 -6.84
C TYR A 468 -21.41 9.83 -7.88
N ASN A 469 -21.58 10.14 -9.16
CA ASN A 469 -21.27 9.22 -10.25
C ASN A 469 -19.78 8.89 -10.31
N GLU A 470 -18.91 9.84 -9.96
CA GLU A 470 -17.46 9.61 -9.87
C GLU A 470 -17.11 8.55 -8.84
N THR A 471 -17.76 8.57 -7.65
CA THR A 471 -17.53 7.52 -6.63
C THR A 471 -17.95 6.14 -7.15
N LEU A 472 -19.03 6.06 -7.92
CA LEU A 472 -19.47 4.80 -8.53
C LEU A 472 -18.46 4.30 -9.57
N ILE A 473 -18.01 5.18 -10.48
CA ILE A 473 -17.04 4.83 -11.53
C ILE A 473 -15.71 4.38 -10.93
N LYS A 474 -15.18 5.11 -9.95
CA LYS A 474 -13.90 4.78 -9.29
C LYS A 474 -13.92 3.44 -8.55
N GLY A 475 -15.07 3.02 -8.02
CA GLY A 475 -15.22 1.71 -7.37
C GLY A 475 -15.55 0.57 -8.33
N GLN A 476 -16.00 0.89 -9.57
CA GLN A 476 -16.55 -0.11 -10.48
C GLN A 476 -15.55 -1.17 -10.93
N SER A 477 -14.28 -0.81 -11.18
CA SER A 477 -13.28 -1.78 -11.61
C SER A 477 -13.05 -2.88 -10.57
N MET A 478 -13.07 -2.52 -9.28
CA MET A 478 -12.94 -3.50 -8.19
C MET A 478 -14.19 -4.37 -8.07
N ILE A 479 -15.39 -3.77 -8.15
CA ILE A 479 -16.65 -4.53 -8.10
C ILE A 479 -16.73 -5.49 -9.29
N SER A 480 -16.36 -5.05 -10.49
CA SER A 480 -16.29 -5.94 -11.67
C SER A 480 -15.31 -7.09 -11.45
N ALA A 481 -14.10 -6.80 -10.90
CA ALA A 481 -13.14 -7.85 -10.61
C ALA A 481 -13.67 -8.90 -9.61
N ILE A 482 -14.41 -8.47 -8.58
CA ILE A 482 -15.05 -9.39 -7.61
C ILE A 482 -16.16 -10.20 -8.28
N THR A 483 -16.97 -9.57 -9.13
CA THR A 483 -18.08 -10.24 -9.84
C THR A 483 -17.56 -11.27 -10.83
N ASP A 484 -16.59 -10.87 -11.68
CA ASP A 484 -16.02 -11.73 -12.72
C ASP A 484 -15.19 -12.89 -12.12
N ALA A 485 -14.64 -12.68 -10.91
CA ALA A 485 -13.88 -13.70 -10.19
C ALA A 485 -14.70 -14.96 -9.83
N GLN A 486 -16.01 -14.86 -9.77
CA GLN A 486 -16.89 -16.00 -9.50
C GLN A 486 -16.86 -17.05 -10.63
N GLU A 487 -16.54 -16.63 -11.86
CA GLU A 487 -16.45 -17.48 -13.05
C GLU A 487 -15.04 -18.03 -13.29
N VAL A 488 -14.02 -17.54 -12.55
CA VAL A 488 -12.62 -17.94 -12.71
C VAL A 488 -12.38 -19.31 -12.05
N GLU A 489 -11.74 -20.20 -12.79
CA GLU A 489 -11.28 -21.53 -12.32
C GLU A 489 -9.97 -21.44 -11.51
#